data_3abd61a2ee0cc35898cb7653c560be58
#
_entry.id   3abd61a2ee0cc35898cb7653c560be58
#
_cell.length_a   1.000
_cell.length_b   1.000
_cell.length_c   1.000
_cell.angle_alpha   90.00
_cell.angle_beta   90.00
_cell.angle_gamma   90.00
#
_symmetry.space_group_name_H-M   'P 1'
#
loop_
_entity.id
_entity.type
_entity.pdbx_description
1 polymer ?
#
loop_
_entity_poly.entity_id
_entity_poly.type
_entity_poly.pdbx_seq_one_letter_code
_entity_poly.pdbx_strand_id
1 'polypeptide(L)'
;DLIGGQIIAAGQGPSTVTTDINIGMDAALADLEKRMGGLPDFDHRLASSSAAGGLAMITVGLVKELTAEAARQAALGAGAKLIGAHAYKLTVKDAEAITARQPDILLLAGGTDGGNEETILWNAQKLAEAQLACPVIVAGNRVVADDTADILSNAGIDVRISDNVMPEFNVLNVEPARAAIRNVFIERIVHAKGIDKAAKRFDAVLMPTPAAVMDGAKLLAEGSDTTPGLGNLIIVDV
;
A
#
# COMPACT_ATOMS: atom_id res chain seq x y z
N ASP A 1 -7.89 22.05 11.29
CA ASP A 1 -6.99 23.10 10.85
C ASP A 1 -5.75 23.14 11.76
N LEU A 2 -4.59 23.46 11.21
CA LEU A 2 -3.31 23.53 11.92
C LEU A 2 -2.72 24.94 11.75
N ILE A 3 -2.64 25.67 12.83
CA ILE A 3 -1.86 26.93 12.87
C ILE A 3 -0.73 26.76 13.86
N GLY A 4 0.53 26.97 13.41
CA GLY A 4 1.70 26.76 14.25
C GLY A 4 1.87 25.32 14.77
N GLY A 5 1.39 24.33 13.99
CA GLY A 5 1.45 22.92 14.37
C GLY A 5 0.36 22.45 15.36
N GLN A 6 -0.63 23.27 15.65
CA GLN A 6 -1.71 22.92 16.59
C GLN A 6 -3.01 22.58 15.85
N ILE A 7 -3.73 21.55 16.35
CA ILE A 7 -5.10 21.25 15.90
C ILE A 7 -6.03 22.30 16.52
N ILE A 8 -6.69 23.09 15.67
CA ILE A 8 -7.59 24.17 16.10
C ILE A 8 -8.98 23.67 16.41
N ALA A 9 -9.50 22.81 15.56
CA ALA A 9 -10.83 22.21 15.73
C ALA A 9 -10.89 20.86 15.00
N ALA A 10 -11.83 20.02 15.44
CA ALA A 10 -12.16 18.75 14.82
C ALA A 10 -13.69 18.63 14.67
N GLY A 11 -14.15 18.07 13.56
CA GLY A 11 -15.55 17.73 13.29
C GLY A 11 -15.72 16.23 13.07
N GLN A 12 -16.90 15.71 13.36
CA GLN A 12 -17.22 14.29 13.23
C GLN A 12 -18.51 14.08 12.45
N GLY A 13 -18.57 12.97 11.70
CA GLY A 13 -19.75 12.52 10.98
C GLY A 13 -19.89 11.01 11.03
N PRO A 14 -21.09 10.45 10.74
CA PRO A 14 -21.29 9.02 10.69
C PRO A 14 -20.51 8.38 9.54
N SER A 15 -20.09 7.12 9.70
CA SER A 15 -19.56 6.35 8.59
C SER A 15 -20.70 5.93 7.65
N THR A 16 -20.61 6.33 6.38
CA THR A 16 -21.62 6.06 5.34
C THR A 16 -21.05 5.31 4.14
N VAL A 17 -19.97 4.54 4.35
CA VAL A 17 -19.27 3.80 3.29
C VAL A 17 -20.13 2.76 2.55
N THR A 18 -21.21 2.30 3.15
CA THR A 18 -22.15 1.35 2.53
C THR A 18 -23.12 2.00 1.55
N THR A 19 -23.26 3.32 1.60
CA THR A 19 -24.18 4.10 0.75
C THR A 19 -23.42 5.14 -0.08
N ASP A 20 -23.08 6.28 0.53
CA ASP A 20 -22.29 7.35 -0.10
C ASP A 20 -21.42 8.01 0.98
N ILE A 21 -20.11 7.95 0.82
CA ILE A 21 -19.15 8.53 1.76
C ILE A 21 -19.28 10.04 1.90
N ASN A 22 -19.80 10.73 0.87
CA ASN A 22 -20.00 12.18 0.90
C ASN A 22 -20.98 12.60 1.99
N ILE A 23 -21.98 11.78 2.30
CA ILE A 23 -22.98 12.07 3.35
C ILE A 23 -22.29 12.23 4.71
N GLY A 24 -21.47 11.26 5.09
CA GLY A 24 -20.70 11.30 6.35
C GLY A 24 -19.68 12.42 6.38
N MET A 25 -19.02 12.68 5.25
CA MET A 25 -18.06 13.75 5.12
C MET A 25 -18.74 15.14 5.23
N ASP A 26 -19.89 15.34 4.59
CA ASP A 26 -20.65 16.58 4.70
C ASP A 26 -21.13 16.83 6.13
N ALA A 27 -21.55 15.77 6.83
CA ALA A 27 -21.92 15.86 8.24
C ALA A 27 -20.73 16.25 9.12
N ALA A 28 -19.53 15.68 8.87
CA ALA A 28 -18.32 16.04 9.61
C ALA A 28 -17.88 17.48 9.35
N LEU A 29 -17.98 17.95 8.10
CA LEU A 29 -17.69 19.35 7.75
C LEU A 29 -18.68 20.33 8.39
N ALA A 30 -19.97 20.00 8.40
CA ALA A 30 -20.99 20.81 9.08
C ALA A 30 -20.76 20.90 10.60
N ASP A 31 -20.35 19.78 11.23
CA ASP A 31 -19.96 19.80 12.65
C ASP A 31 -18.73 20.67 12.90
N LEU A 32 -17.72 20.57 12.01
CA LEU A 32 -16.53 21.41 12.07
C LEU A 32 -16.88 22.91 11.93
N GLU A 33 -17.68 23.25 10.92
CA GLU A 33 -18.16 24.61 10.64
C GLU A 33 -18.87 25.20 11.86
N LYS A 34 -19.76 24.43 12.47
CA LYS A 34 -20.47 24.85 13.69
C LYS A 34 -19.54 25.14 14.85
N ARG A 35 -18.49 24.34 15.02
CA ARG A 35 -17.50 24.52 16.11
C ARG A 35 -16.57 25.71 15.90
N MET A 36 -16.27 26.00 14.65
CA MET A 36 -15.38 27.10 14.28
C MET A 36 -16.11 28.44 14.09
N GLY A 37 -17.45 28.42 13.91
CA GLY A 37 -18.22 29.60 13.55
C GLY A 37 -18.09 29.99 12.09
N GLY A 38 -17.71 29.08 11.25
CA GLY A 38 -17.46 29.20 9.81
C GLY A 38 -16.23 28.41 9.38
N LEU A 39 -16.16 27.99 8.12
CA LEU A 39 -14.96 27.35 7.58
C LEU A 39 -14.10 28.42 6.87
N PRO A 40 -12.81 28.53 7.20
CA PRO A 40 -11.90 29.39 6.46
C PRO A 40 -11.59 28.81 5.08
N ASP A 41 -10.98 29.61 4.21
CA ASP A 41 -10.29 29.07 3.05
C ASP A 41 -9.05 28.30 3.52
N PHE A 42 -8.99 27.04 3.16
CA PHE A 42 -7.85 26.18 3.51
C PHE A 42 -6.80 26.21 2.41
N ASP A 43 -5.54 26.40 2.78
CA ASP A 43 -4.41 26.31 1.85
C ASP A 43 -4.25 24.90 1.29
N HIS A 44 -4.55 23.88 2.11
CA HIS A 44 -4.46 22.47 1.74
C HIS A 44 -5.63 21.67 2.32
N ARG A 45 -6.21 20.81 1.49
CA ARG A 45 -7.23 19.82 1.87
C ARG A 45 -6.68 18.44 1.62
N LEU A 46 -6.27 17.77 2.67
CA LEU A 46 -5.62 16.47 2.61
C LEU A 46 -6.53 15.38 3.19
N ALA A 47 -6.43 14.18 2.65
CA ALA A 47 -7.19 13.05 3.14
C ALA A 47 -6.31 11.80 3.32
N SER A 48 -6.67 10.98 4.29
CA SER A 48 -6.26 9.58 4.38
C SER A 48 -7.49 8.69 4.27
N SER A 49 -7.32 7.48 3.74
CA SER A 49 -8.43 6.56 3.54
C SER A 49 -8.16 5.21 4.19
N SER A 50 -9.16 4.70 4.93
CA SER A 50 -9.17 3.35 5.49
C SER A 50 -10.00 2.39 4.64
N ALA A 51 -10.00 2.55 3.30
CA ALA A 51 -10.83 1.75 2.43
C ALA A 51 -10.72 0.26 2.74
N ALA A 52 -11.85 -0.27 3.21
CA ALA A 52 -12.23 -1.69 3.26
C ALA A 52 -11.12 -2.72 3.59
N GLY A 53 -10.42 -2.55 4.69
CA GLY A 53 -9.55 -3.62 5.23
C GLY A 53 -8.18 -3.78 4.56
N GLY A 54 -7.81 -2.87 3.66
CA GLY A 54 -6.55 -2.93 2.90
C GLY A 54 -6.61 -3.88 1.70
N LEU A 55 -5.65 -3.74 0.78
CA LEU A 55 -5.51 -4.63 -0.37
C LEU A 55 -5.09 -6.03 0.09
N ALA A 56 -5.80 -7.06 -0.36
CA ALA A 56 -5.40 -8.44 -0.15
C ALA A 56 -4.15 -8.75 -0.99
N MET A 57 -2.98 -8.87 -0.34
CA MET A 57 -1.70 -9.08 -1.01
C MET A 57 -1.21 -10.52 -0.86
N ILE A 58 -0.77 -11.11 -1.97
CA ILE A 58 0.01 -12.35 -1.97
C ILE A 58 1.44 -12.02 -2.37
N THR A 59 2.42 -12.69 -1.76
CA THR A 59 3.81 -12.61 -2.18
C THR A 59 4.31 -13.94 -2.70
N VAL A 60 5.17 -13.86 -3.70
CA VAL A 60 5.90 -14.99 -4.27
C VAL A 60 7.38 -14.64 -4.30
N GLY A 61 8.24 -15.55 -3.87
CA GLY A 61 9.67 -15.29 -3.86
C GLY A 61 10.55 -16.54 -3.81
N LEU A 62 11.85 -16.35 -3.56
CA LEU A 62 12.83 -17.43 -3.61
C LEU A 62 12.88 -18.25 -2.31
N VAL A 63 12.87 -17.58 -1.15
CA VAL A 63 12.94 -18.20 0.19
C VAL A 63 11.74 -17.76 1.00
N LYS A 64 10.98 -18.72 1.55
CA LYS A 64 9.67 -18.44 2.15
C LYS A 64 9.75 -17.46 3.31
N GLU A 65 10.64 -17.69 4.25
CA GLU A 65 10.77 -16.89 5.47
C GLU A 65 11.22 -15.45 5.15
N LEU A 66 12.25 -15.30 4.34
CA LEU A 66 12.80 -14.00 3.93
C LEU A 66 11.81 -13.23 3.05
N THR A 67 11.18 -13.93 2.10
CA THR A 67 10.17 -13.31 1.22
C THR A 67 8.95 -12.87 2.00
N ALA A 68 8.45 -13.70 2.92
CA ALA A 68 7.29 -13.36 3.73
C ALA A 68 7.58 -12.18 4.68
N GLU A 69 8.78 -12.09 5.21
CA GLU A 69 9.19 -10.98 6.08
C GLU A 69 9.32 -9.68 5.30
N ALA A 70 10.05 -9.68 4.17
CA ALA A 70 10.15 -8.52 3.29
C ALA A 70 8.79 -8.03 2.81
N ALA A 71 7.91 -8.96 2.40
CA ALA A 71 6.56 -8.63 1.97
C ALA A 71 5.70 -8.07 3.11
N ARG A 72 5.82 -8.62 4.32
CA ARG A 72 5.10 -8.14 5.49
C ARG A 72 5.50 -6.71 5.83
N GLN A 73 6.79 -6.42 5.80
CA GLN A 73 7.32 -5.08 6.03
C GLN A 73 6.94 -4.10 4.91
N ALA A 74 6.95 -4.53 3.65
CA ALA A 74 6.51 -3.70 2.53
C ALA A 74 5.01 -3.40 2.58
N ALA A 75 4.18 -4.36 2.98
CA ALA A 75 2.73 -4.18 3.14
C ALA A 75 2.37 -3.26 4.32
N LEU A 76 3.20 -3.27 5.36
CA LEU A 76 2.98 -2.49 6.58
C LEU A 76 2.96 -1.00 6.26
N GLY A 77 1.85 -0.33 6.57
CA GLY A 77 1.64 1.08 6.26
C GLY A 77 1.38 1.40 4.78
N ALA A 78 1.47 0.44 3.86
CA ALA A 78 1.16 0.67 2.44
C ALA A 78 -0.32 0.50 2.09
N GLY A 79 -1.16 0.09 3.04
CA GLY A 79 -2.58 -0.19 2.82
C GLY A 79 -2.85 -1.60 2.29
N ALA A 80 -1.90 -2.53 2.46
CA ALA A 80 -2.05 -3.92 2.06
C ALA A 80 -1.97 -4.87 3.27
N LYS A 81 -2.68 -5.99 3.17
CA LYS A 81 -2.66 -7.09 4.12
C LYS A 81 -2.13 -8.34 3.44
N LEU A 82 -1.05 -8.91 3.96
CA LEU A 82 -0.52 -10.16 3.44
C LEU A 82 -1.46 -11.31 3.78
N ILE A 83 -2.07 -11.93 2.74
CA ILE A 83 -2.99 -13.07 2.87
C ILE A 83 -2.36 -14.39 2.48
N GLY A 84 -1.17 -14.38 1.86
CA GLY A 84 -0.43 -15.58 1.47
C GLY A 84 1.00 -15.27 1.07
N ALA A 85 1.88 -16.25 1.32
CA ALA A 85 3.28 -16.20 0.89
C ALA A 85 3.66 -17.54 0.27
N HIS A 86 4.18 -17.49 -0.93
CA HIS A 86 4.70 -18.63 -1.67
C HIS A 86 6.20 -18.45 -1.93
N ALA A 87 6.90 -19.56 -2.07
CA ALA A 87 8.33 -19.54 -2.32
C ALA A 87 8.73 -20.65 -3.28
N TYR A 88 9.97 -20.55 -3.77
CA TYR A 88 10.54 -21.47 -4.74
C TYR A 88 9.83 -21.34 -6.11
N LYS A 89 10.07 -22.30 -6.99
CA LYS A 89 9.38 -22.41 -8.27
C LYS A 89 7.93 -22.83 -8.06
N LEU A 90 7.01 -21.99 -8.49
CA LEU A 90 5.58 -22.29 -8.46
C LEU A 90 5.26 -23.50 -9.33
N THR A 91 4.42 -24.38 -8.82
CA THR A 91 3.75 -25.38 -9.64
C THR A 91 2.50 -24.78 -10.30
N VAL A 92 1.92 -25.47 -11.28
CA VAL A 92 0.63 -25.06 -11.87
C VAL A 92 -0.45 -24.92 -10.78
N LYS A 93 -0.49 -25.86 -9.84
CA LYS A 93 -1.47 -25.83 -8.74
C LYS A 93 -1.27 -24.63 -7.79
N ASP A 94 -0.02 -24.21 -7.55
CA ASP A 94 0.24 -23.03 -6.75
C ASP A 94 -0.27 -21.76 -7.44
N ALA A 95 0.00 -21.61 -8.74
CA ALA A 95 -0.46 -20.46 -9.51
C ALA A 95 -2.00 -20.42 -9.61
N GLU A 96 -2.66 -21.56 -9.84
CA GLU A 96 -4.12 -21.69 -9.79
C GLU A 96 -4.68 -21.33 -8.40
N ALA A 97 -4.05 -21.79 -7.33
CA ALA A 97 -4.46 -21.47 -5.95
C ALA A 97 -4.29 -19.98 -5.63
N ILE A 98 -3.23 -19.34 -6.12
CA ILE A 98 -3.03 -17.89 -6.01
C ILE A 98 -4.16 -17.15 -6.72
N THR A 99 -4.44 -17.50 -7.97
CA THR A 99 -5.49 -16.86 -8.79
C THR A 99 -6.89 -17.06 -8.18
N ALA A 100 -7.18 -18.26 -7.68
CA ALA A 100 -8.46 -18.57 -7.03
C ALA A 100 -8.71 -17.75 -5.75
N ARG A 101 -7.67 -17.26 -5.08
CA ARG A 101 -7.81 -16.38 -3.91
C ARG A 101 -8.14 -14.94 -4.27
N GLN A 102 -8.12 -14.60 -5.54
CA GLN A 102 -8.43 -13.27 -6.06
C GLN A 102 -7.70 -12.15 -5.27
N PRO A 103 -6.37 -12.17 -5.19
CA PRO A 103 -5.66 -11.10 -4.50
C PRO A 103 -5.90 -9.76 -5.22
N ASP A 104 -5.83 -8.68 -4.47
CA ASP A 104 -5.88 -7.32 -5.03
C ASP A 104 -4.56 -6.90 -5.64
N ILE A 105 -3.46 -7.46 -5.16
CA ILE A 105 -2.09 -7.17 -5.59
C ILE A 105 -1.18 -8.36 -5.31
N LEU A 106 -0.20 -8.58 -6.17
CA LEU A 106 0.83 -9.58 -5.97
C LEU A 106 2.22 -8.91 -5.93
N LEU A 107 3.02 -9.26 -4.92
CA LEU A 107 4.43 -8.89 -4.86
C LEU A 107 5.27 -10.06 -5.33
N LEU A 108 5.91 -9.94 -6.49
CA LEU A 108 6.82 -10.91 -7.04
C LEU A 108 8.26 -10.49 -6.73
N ALA A 109 8.88 -11.21 -5.81
CA ALA A 109 10.25 -11.01 -5.38
C ALA A 109 11.09 -12.24 -5.68
N GLY A 110 12.39 -12.15 -5.48
CA GLY A 110 13.26 -13.31 -5.54
C GLY A 110 14.59 -13.03 -6.22
N GLY A 111 15.63 -13.67 -5.68
CA GLY A 111 17.00 -13.42 -6.04
C GLY A 111 17.54 -12.11 -5.46
N THR A 112 18.79 -12.10 -5.03
CA THR A 112 19.57 -10.88 -4.83
C THR A 112 19.96 -10.30 -6.18
N ASP A 113 20.41 -9.06 -6.22
CA ASP A 113 20.81 -8.42 -7.46
C ASP A 113 22.03 -9.12 -8.07
N GLY A 114 21.89 -9.57 -9.32
CA GLY A 114 22.89 -10.40 -10.00
C GLY A 114 22.98 -11.85 -9.48
N GLY A 115 22.05 -12.27 -8.61
CA GLY A 115 21.96 -13.64 -8.09
C GLY A 115 21.03 -14.53 -8.91
N ASN A 116 20.15 -15.28 -8.22
CA ASN A 116 19.21 -16.20 -8.91
C ASN A 116 18.22 -15.46 -9.81
N GLU A 117 18.23 -15.78 -11.08
CA GLU A 117 17.35 -15.22 -12.12
C GLU A 117 16.22 -16.18 -12.49
N GLU A 118 16.53 -17.48 -12.50
CA GLU A 118 15.67 -18.51 -13.04
C GLU A 118 14.33 -18.61 -12.31
N THR A 119 14.33 -18.47 -10.98
CA THR A 119 13.11 -18.68 -10.18
C THR A 119 12.08 -17.58 -10.41
N ILE A 120 12.50 -16.30 -10.48
CA ILE A 120 11.57 -15.20 -10.68
C ILE A 120 10.96 -15.22 -12.09
N LEU A 121 11.78 -15.52 -13.12
CA LEU A 121 11.31 -15.69 -14.50
C LEU A 121 10.34 -16.87 -14.62
N TRP A 122 10.65 -18.00 -14.01
CA TRP A 122 9.75 -19.15 -13.94
C TRP A 122 8.42 -18.79 -13.28
N ASN A 123 8.46 -18.10 -12.16
CA ASN A 123 7.25 -17.71 -11.43
C ASN A 123 6.41 -16.71 -12.22
N ALA A 124 7.02 -15.74 -12.92
CA ALA A 124 6.33 -14.85 -13.82
C ALA A 124 5.60 -15.61 -14.93
N GLN A 125 6.27 -16.60 -15.56
CA GLN A 125 5.66 -17.44 -16.58
C GLN A 125 4.45 -18.22 -16.02
N LYS A 126 4.55 -18.81 -14.83
CA LYS A 126 3.44 -19.56 -14.22
C LYS A 126 2.26 -18.66 -13.84
N LEU A 127 2.50 -17.45 -13.38
CA LEU A 127 1.45 -16.48 -13.08
C LEU A 127 0.77 -15.98 -14.36
N ALA A 128 1.53 -15.77 -15.43
CA ALA A 128 1.01 -15.42 -16.74
C ALA A 128 0.12 -16.53 -17.32
N GLU A 129 0.57 -17.80 -17.28
CA GLU A 129 -0.19 -18.98 -17.71
C GLU A 129 -1.50 -19.15 -16.93
N ALA A 130 -1.50 -18.83 -15.64
CA ALA A 130 -2.67 -18.88 -14.76
C ALA A 130 -3.63 -17.68 -14.91
N GLN A 131 -3.35 -16.76 -15.82
CA GLN A 131 -4.17 -15.57 -16.10
C GLN A 131 -4.50 -14.75 -14.82
N LEU A 132 -3.46 -14.44 -14.05
CA LEU A 132 -3.62 -13.63 -12.84
C LEU A 132 -4.26 -12.27 -13.19
N ALA A 133 -5.32 -11.89 -12.48
CA ALA A 133 -6.11 -10.69 -12.81
C ALA A 133 -5.74 -9.44 -12.00
N CYS A 134 -4.82 -9.55 -11.03
CA CYS A 134 -4.40 -8.40 -10.22
C CYS A 134 -3.09 -7.81 -10.69
N PRO A 135 -2.79 -6.53 -10.37
CA PRO A 135 -1.48 -5.95 -10.60
C PRO A 135 -0.37 -6.73 -9.91
N VAL A 136 0.79 -6.78 -10.56
CA VAL A 136 2.00 -7.40 -10.02
C VAL A 136 3.07 -6.32 -9.83
N ILE A 137 3.63 -6.26 -8.61
CA ILE A 137 4.84 -5.49 -8.35
C ILE A 137 6.03 -6.45 -8.44
N VAL A 138 6.90 -6.22 -9.41
CA VAL A 138 8.17 -6.92 -9.56
C VAL A 138 9.20 -6.21 -8.70
N ALA A 139 9.67 -6.86 -7.64
CA ALA A 139 10.59 -6.31 -6.65
C ALA A 139 11.68 -7.33 -6.27
N GLY A 140 12.22 -8.01 -7.26
CA GLY A 140 13.29 -9.00 -7.14
C GLY A 140 14.56 -8.57 -7.89
N ASN A 141 15.36 -9.57 -8.29
CA ASN A 141 16.62 -9.36 -8.97
C ASN A 141 16.49 -8.36 -10.15
N ARG A 142 17.16 -7.22 -10.00
CA ARG A 142 17.11 -6.11 -10.98
C ARG A 142 17.61 -6.50 -12.38
N VAL A 143 18.49 -7.51 -12.49
CA VAL A 143 19.09 -7.91 -13.77
C VAL A 143 18.02 -8.43 -14.72
N VAL A 144 16.98 -9.08 -14.20
CA VAL A 144 15.88 -9.68 -14.97
C VAL A 144 14.52 -9.05 -14.67
N ALA A 145 14.50 -7.85 -14.08
CA ALA A 145 13.26 -7.17 -13.72
C ALA A 145 12.43 -6.82 -14.96
N ASP A 146 13.08 -6.31 -16.01
CA ASP A 146 12.42 -5.95 -17.27
C ASP A 146 11.90 -7.21 -17.98
N ASP A 147 12.69 -8.28 -18.09
CA ASP A 147 12.26 -9.54 -18.71
C ASP A 147 11.08 -10.15 -17.93
N THR A 148 11.11 -10.05 -16.60
CA THR A 148 10.03 -10.51 -15.72
C THR A 148 8.75 -9.71 -15.98
N ALA A 149 8.88 -8.40 -16.11
CA ALA A 149 7.75 -7.51 -16.41
C ALA A 149 7.18 -7.76 -17.81
N ASP A 150 8.02 -8.00 -18.80
CA ASP A 150 7.61 -8.30 -20.17
C ASP A 150 6.81 -9.59 -20.25
N ILE A 151 7.24 -10.66 -19.55
CA ILE A 151 6.49 -11.94 -19.49
C ILE A 151 5.07 -11.69 -18.99
N LEU A 152 4.92 -10.93 -17.90
CA LEU A 152 3.61 -10.67 -17.29
C LEU A 152 2.77 -9.70 -18.13
N SER A 153 3.36 -8.63 -18.65
CA SER A 153 2.68 -7.63 -19.47
C SER A 153 2.18 -8.20 -20.79
N ASN A 154 2.94 -9.10 -21.42
CA ASN A 154 2.51 -9.81 -22.64
C ASN A 154 1.30 -10.73 -22.39
N ALA A 155 1.07 -11.14 -21.15
CA ALA A 155 -0.13 -11.86 -20.73
C ALA A 155 -1.29 -10.93 -20.33
N GLY A 156 -1.14 -9.60 -20.47
CA GLY A 156 -2.16 -8.60 -20.15
C GLY A 156 -2.25 -8.24 -18.65
N ILE A 157 -1.26 -8.60 -17.87
CA ILE A 157 -1.19 -8.26 -16.43
C ILE A 157 -0.62 -6.85 -16.28
N ASP A 158 -1.23 -6.02 -15.41
CA ASP A 158 -0.67 -4.71 -15.02
C ASP A 158 0.58 -4.93 -14.17
N VAL A 159 1.72 -4.41 -14.61
CA VAL A 159 3.01 -4.62 -13.96
C VAL A 159 3.65 -3.31 -13.55
N ARG A 160 4.22 -3.33 -12.34
CA ARG A 160 5.03 -2.24 -11.80
C ARG A 160 6.37 -2.78 -11.37
N ILE A 161 7.45 -2.18 -11.84
CA ILE A 161 8.80 -2.52 -11.40
C ILE A 161 9.16 -1.62 -10.21
N SER A 162 9.72 -2.24 -9.20
CA SER A 162 10.29 -1.60 -8.00
C SER A 162 11.71 -2.08 -7.81
N ASP A 163 12.49 -1.35 -7.03
CA ASP A 163 13.77 -1.86 -6.56
C ASP A 163 13.57 -3.16 -5.79
N ASN A 164 14.61 -4.01 -5.83
CA ASN A 164 14.61 -5.29 -5.14
C ASN A 164 14.39 -5.11 -3.63
N VAL A 165 13.43 -5.84 -3.05
CA VAL A 165 13.18 -5.84 -1.60
C VAL A 165 14.32 -6.45 -0.78
N MET A 166 15.20 -7.20 -1.45
CA MET A 166 16.40 -7.80 -0.85
C MET A 166 17.55 -7.79 -1.88
N PRO A 167 18.15 -6.61 -2.14
CA PRO A 167 19.22 -6.48 -3.15
C PRO A 167 20.47 -7.30 -2.80
N GLU A 168 20.75 -7.46 -1.51
CA GLU A 168 21.83 -8.29 -0.98
C GLU A 168 21.28 -9.25 0.08
N PHE A 169 21.99 -10.35 0.34
CA PHE A 169 21.54 -11.33 1.33
C PHE A 169 21.38 -10.70 2.73
N ASN A 170 20.20 -10.84 3.30
CA ASN A 170 19.76 -10.25 4.58
C ASN A 170 19.74 -8.71 4.63
N VAL A 171 19.87 -8.01 3.51
CA VAL A 171 19.69 -6.56 3.43
C VAL A 171 18.30 -6.26 2.86
N LEU A 172 17.41 -5.76 3.71
CA LEU A 172 16.06 -5.40 3.30
C LEU A 172 16.03 -3.96 2.76
N ASN A 173 15.38 -3.79 1.60
CA ASN A 173 15.09 -2.52 0.95
C ASN A 173 13.59 -2.48 0.60
N VAL A 174 12.75 -2.26 1.61
CA VAL A 174 11.30 -2.39 1.46
C VAL A 174 10.59 -1.10 1.04
N GLU A 175 11.23 0.07 1.18
CA GLU A 175 10.59 1.36 0.93
C GLU A 175 10.12 1.55 -0.53
N PRO A 176 10.90 1.18 -1.58
CA PRO A 176 10.44 1.30 -2.96
C PRO A 176 9.21 0.43 -3.23
N ALA A 177 9.21 -0.82 -2.75
CA ALA A 177 8.06 -1.72 -2.88
C ALA A 177 6.84 -1.21 -2.09
N ARG A 178 7.04 -0.64 -0.89
CA ARG A 178 6.00 0.00 -0.09
C ARG A 178 5.37 1.17 -0.84
N ALA A 179 6.17 2.02 -1.47
CA ALA A 179 5.68 3.12 -2.29
C ALA A 179 4.87 2.62 -3.50
N ALA A 180 5.33 1.58 -4.19
CA ALA A 180 4.60 0.96 -5.31
C ALA A 180 3.26 0.37 -4.86
N ILE A 181 3.20 -0.35 -3.73
CA ILE A 181 1.96 -0.88 -3.13
C ILE A 181 1.01 0.27 -2.79
N ARG A 182 1.51 1.35 -2.16
CA ARG A 182 0.72 2.53 -1.82
C ARG A 182 0.09 3.17 -3.06
N ASN A 183 0.83 3.29 -4.16
CA ASN A 183 0.32 3.84 -5.40
C ASN A 183 -0.83 3.01 -5.97
N VAL A 184 -0.69 1.68 -6.00
CA VAL A 184 -1.78 0.77 -6.41
C VAL A 184 -2.99 0.92 -5.49
N PHE A 185 -2.77 1.06 -4.17
CA PHE A 185 -3.84 1.29 -3.21
C PHE A 185 -4.60 2.59 -3.51
N ILE A 186 -3.90 3.70 -3.72
CA ILE A 186 -4.50 5.01 -4.01
C ILE A 186 -5.28 4.96 -5.32
N GLU A 187 -4.72 4.39 -6.38
CA GLU A 187 -5.40 4.26 -7.67
C GLU A 187 -6.69 3.44 -7.59
N ARG A 188 -6.64 2.32 -6.86
CA ARG A 188 -7.83 1.49 -6.65
C ARG A 188 -8.90 2.18 -5.81
N ILE A 189 -8.50 2.95 -4.79
CA ILE A 189 -9.42 3.73 -3.97
C ILE A 189 -10.11 4.82 -4.78
N VAL A 190 -9.35 5.54 -5.60
CA VAL A 190 -9.90 6.62 -6.43
C VAL A 190 -11.00 6.08 -7.37
N HIS A 191 -10.87 4.83 -7.83
CA HIS A 191 -11.87 4.19 -8.71
C HIS A 191 -12.98 3.43 -7.97
N ALA A 192 -12.94 3.33 -6.62
CA ALA A 192 -13.94 2.60 -5.84
C ALA A 192 -15.09 3.51 -5.37
N LYS A 193 -16.35 3.06 -5.62
CA LYS A 193 -17.63 3.48 -5.00
C LYS A 193 -17.74 4.94 -4.52
N GLY A 194 -17.77 5.91 -5.45
CA GLY A 194 -18.11 7.31 -5.11
C GLY A 194 -16.96 8.11 -4.51
N ILE A 195 -15.80 7.51 -4.29
CA ILE A 195 -14.58 8.18 -3.83
C ILE A 195 -14.07 9.16 -4.88
N ASP A 196 -14.33 8.92 -6.18
CA ASP A 196 -14.02 9.88 -7.26
C ASP A 196 -14.59 11.27 -7.02
N LYS A 197 -15.83 11.35 -6.47
CA LYS A 197 -16.46 12.61 -6.13
C LYS A 197 -15.85 13.23 -4.88
N ALA A 198 -15.58 12.40 -3.87
CA ALA A 198 -14.96 12.85 -2.63
C ALA A 198 -13.52 13.29 -2.86
N ALA A 199 -12.75 12.54 -3.66
CA ALA A 199 -11.35 12.85 -3.97
C ALA A 199 -11.20 14.23 -4.65
N LYS A 200 -12.19 14.68 -5.45
CA LYS A 200 -12.19 16.00 -6.07
C LYS A 200 -12.33 17.17 -5.06
N ARG A 201 -12.66 16.87 -3.82
CA ARG A 201 -12.79 17.87 -2.74
C ARG A 201 -11.51 18.07 -1.95
N PHE A 202 -10.51 17.26 -2.21
CA PHE A 202 -9.18 17.29 -1.59
C PHE A 202 -8.11 17.57 -2.63
N ASP A 203 -7.06 18.24 -2.22
CA ASP A 203 -5.90 18.48 -3.07
C ASP A 203 -5.09 17.19 -3.27
N ALA A 204 -5.09 16.31 -2.26
CA ALA A 204 -4.51 14.99 -2.35
C ALA A 204 -5.12 13.98 -1.36
N VAL A 205 -5.20 12.71 -1.79
CA VAL A 205 -5.31 11.56 -0.89
C VAL A 205 -3.89 11.03 -0.71
N LEU A 206 -3.27 11.36 0.40
CA LEU A 206 -1.84 11.15 0.60
C LEU A 206 -1.46 9.72 0.88
N MET A 207 -2.27 9.00 1.69
CA MET A 207 -1.91 7.67 2.15
C MET A 207 -3.09 6.89 2.73
N PRO A 208 -2.95 5.55 2.87
CA PRO A 208 -3.86 4.75 3.68
C PRO A 208 -3.81 5.17 5.15
N THR A 209 -4.94 5.08 5.86
CA THR A 209 -4.99 5.43 7.29
C THR A 209 -3.94 4.69 8.13
N PRO A 210 -3.66 3.38 7.94
CA PRO A 210 -2.57 2.72 8.66
C PRO A 210 -1.19 3.35 8.43
N ALA A 211 -0.91 3.85 7.22
CA ALA A 211 0.32 4.58 6.95
C ALA A 211 0.38 5.91 7.72
N ALA A 212 -0.72 6.65 7.72
CA ALA A 212 -0.81 7.91 8.48
C ALA A 212 -0.61 7.70 9.98
N VAL A 213 -1.15 6.61 10.55
CA VAL A 213 -0.92 6.23 11.95
C VAL A 213 0.55 5.93 12.20
N MET A 214 1.21 5.18 11.31
CA MET A 214 2.64 4.86 11.45
C MET A 214 3.53 6.11 11.34
N ASP A 215 3.25 6.99 10.38
CA ASP A 215 4.01 8.24 10.22
C ASP A 215 3.79 9.16 11.43
N GLY A 216 2.57 9.22 11.96
CA GLY A 216 2.26 9.92 13.20
C GLY A 216 2.99 9.33 14.43
N ALA A 217 3.05 8.00 14.53
CA ALA A 217 3.80 7.30 15.56
C ALA A 217 5.30 7.61 15.50
N LYS A 218 5.86 7.60 14.28
CA LYS A 218 7.26 7.95 14.05
C LYS A 218 7.54 9.40 14.42
N LEU A 219 6.68 10.33 14.02
CA LEU A 219 6.80 11.74 14.37
C LEU A 219 6.75 11.95 15.90
N LEU A 220 5.88 11.24 16.61
CA LEU A 220 5.83 11.30 18.07
C LEU A 220 7.10 10.75 18.72
N ALA A 221 7.68 9.69 18.19
CA ALA A 221 8.89 9.09 18.71
C ALA A 221 10.14 9.95 18.45
N GLU A 222 10.31 10.42 17.22
CA GLU A 222 11.51 11.14 16.76
C GLU A 222 11.43 12.64 17.01
N GLY A 223 10.22 13.21 17.05
CA GLY A 223 10.00 14.65 17.13
C GLY A 223 10.04 15.33 15.77
N SER A 224 10.06 16.65 15.79
CA SER A 224 10.20 17.53 14.63
C SER A 224 11.39 18.48 14.84
N ASP A 225 11.70 19.29 13.81
CA ASP A 225 12.76 20.31 13.89
C ASP A 225 12.58 21.29 15.05
N THR A 226 11.35 21.44 15.56
CA THR A 226 10.99 22.39 16.62
C THR A 226 10.58 21.77 17.93
N THR A 227 10.30 20.46 17.96
CA THR A 227 9.78 19.75 19.12
C THR A 227 10.50 18.41 19.30
N PRO A 228 11.18 18.18 20.44
CA PRO A 228 11.84 16.90 20.68
C PRO A 228 10.83 15.75 20.74
N GLY A 229 11.21 14.60 20.24
CA GLY A 229 10.41 13.37 20.29
C GLY A 229 10.35 12.77 21.68
N LEU A 230 9.39 11.87 21.88
CA LEU A 230 9.18 11.16 23.14
C LEU A 230 10.13 9.95 23.31
N GLY A 231 10.92 9.61 22.29
CA GLY A 231 11.80 8.45 22.30
C GLY A 231 11.04 7.15 21.99
N ASN A 232 11.41 6.06 22.66
CA ASN A 232 10.80 4.75 22.43
C ASN A 232 9.32 4.74 22.82
N LEU A 233 8.44 4.42 21.88
CA LEU A 233 7.00 4.36 22.07
C LEU A 233 6.45 2.99 21.69
N ILE A 234 5.35 2.61 22.35
CA ILE A 234 4.46 1.55 21.91
C ILE A 234 3.11 2.19 21.62
N ILE A 235 2.62 2.06 20.40
CA ILE A 235 1.31 2.54 19.98
C ILE A 235 0.46 1.33 19.59
N VAL A 236 -0.76 1.28 20.13
CA VAL A 236 -1.75 0.25 19.85
C VAL A 236 -2.93 0.93 19.17
N ASP A 237 -3.24 0.50 17.94
CA ASP A 237 -4.42 0.88 17.18
C ASP A 237 -5.41 -0.32 17.18
N VAL A 238 -6.66 -0.11 17.60
CA VAL A 238 -7.67 -1.16 17.82
C VAL A 238 -8.87 -0.97 16.91
#